data_e5ce890cb68662a91cad08acce2a5226
#
_entry.id   e5ce890cb68662a91cad08acce2a5226
#
_cell.length_a   1.000
_cell.length_b   1.000
_cell.length_c   1.000
_cell.angle_alpha   90.00
_cell.angle_beta   90.00
_cell.angle_gamma   90.00
#
_symmetry.space_group_name_H-M   'P 1'
#
loop_
_entity.id
_entity.type
_entity.pdbx_description
1 polymer ?
#
loop_
_entity_poly.entity_id
_entity_poly.type
_entity_poly.pdbx_seq_one_letter_code
_entity_poly.pdbx_strand_id
1 'polypeptide(L)'
;PCLENGKTAFVDILREDEVAFGSTEFIVMRAKEGISDPQFIYYLATSPSFRNIAIKSMVGSSGRQRVQQSVLNDLIMKVPSLEDQKKISSVFCVLDQKIALNNEINDNLAA
;
A
#
# COMPACT_ATOMS: atom_id res chain seq x y z
N PRO A 1 0.86 0.14 14.27
CA PRO A 1 2.15 0.77 14.52
C PRO A 1 3.00 0.77 13.25
N CYS A 2 3.93 1.70 13.16
CA CYS A 2 4.88 1.82 12.05
C CYS A 2 4.33 2.34 10.71
N LEU A 3 3.08 2.78 10.62
CA LEU A 3 2.57 3.38 9.38
C LEU A 3 3.31 4.69 9.05
N GLU A 4 3.68 5.47 10.05
CA GLU A 4 4.51 6.67 9.92
C GLU A 4 5.87 6.37 9.30
N ASN A 5 6.38 5.15 9.43
CA ASN A 5 7.64 4.71 8.81
C ASN A 5 7.44 4.22 7.35
N GLY A 6 6.24 4.37 6.79
CA GLY A 6 5.95 4.03 5.41
C GLY A 6 5.86 2.54 5.11
N LYS A 7 5.66 1.70 6.12
CA LYS A 7 5.56 0.25 5.94
C LYS A 7 4.21 -0.16 5.38
N THR A 8 4.16 -0.30 4.08
CA THR A 8 3.04 -0.86 3.32
C THR A 8 3.59 -1.89 2.36
N ALA A 9 2.99 -3.05 2.27
CA ALA A 9 3.43 -4.12 1.39
C ALA A 9 2.33 -4.48 0.39
N PHE A 10 2.73 -4.71 -0.85
CA PHE A 10 1.90 -5.34 -1.86
C PHE A 10 2.16 -6.84 -1.81
N VAL A 11 1.11 -7.65 -1.64
CA VAL A 11 1.24 -9.10 -1.53
C VAL A 11 0.98 -9.72 -2.90
N ASP A 12 2.05 -10.10 -3.58
CA ASP A 12 2.05 -10.68 -4.93
C ASP A 12 2.72 -12.06 -4.99
N ILE A 13 3.10 -12.59 -3.84
CA ILE A 13 3.85 -13.86 -3.72
C ILE A 13 2.95 -15.09 -3.54
N LEU A 14 1.65 -14.89 -3.31
CA LEU A 14 0.70 -15.97 -3.07
C LEU A 14 0.14 -16.51 -4.37
N ARG A 15 0.03 -17.83 -4.45
CA ARG A 15 -0.74 -18.51 -5.50
C ARG A 15 -2.24 -18.41 -5.21
N GLU A 16 -3.05 -18.78 -6.19
CA GLU A 16 -4.50 -18.60 -6.15
C GLU A 16 -5.19 -19.38 -5.00
N ASP A 17 -4.59 -20.49 -4.59
CA ASP A 17 -5.06 -21.38 -3.53
C ASP A 17 -4.31 -21.19 -2.18
N GLU A 18 -3.37 -20.26 -2.12
CA GLU A 18 -2.56 -20.03 -0.92
C GLU A 18 -3.19 -18.95 -0.02
N VAL A 19 -3.05 -19.16 1.28
CA VAL A 19 -3.47 -18.23 2.33
C VAL A 19 -2.25 -17.84 3.16
N ALA A 20 -2.06 -16.53 3.34
CA ALA A 20 -1.04 -16.02 4.25
C ALA A 20 -1.67 -15.48 5.52
N PHE A 21 -0.94 -15.62 6.61
CA PHE A 21 -1.28 -15.04 7.90
C PHE A 21 -0.30 -13.92 8.25
N GLY A 22 -0.81 -12.89 8.90
CA GLY A 22 0.00 -11.78 9.36
C GLY A 22 -0.38 -11.37 10.78
N SER A 23 0.23 -10.29 11.25
CA SER A 23 -0.10 -9.72 12.55
C SER A 23 -1.55 -9.23 12.58
N THR A 24 -2.22 -9.37 13.73
CA THR A 24 -3.54 -8.78 13.99
C THR A 24 -3.54 -7.25 13.93
N GLU A 25 -2.37 -6.65 13.91
CA GLU A 25 -2.18 -5.20 13.75
C GLU A 25 -2.22 -4.75 12.28
N PHE A 26 -2.22 -5.68 11.33
CA PHE A 26 -2.25 -5.33 9.92
C PHE A 26 -3.66 -4.90 9.49
N ILE A 27 -3.72 -3.84 8.71
CA ILE A 27 -4.91 -3.45 7.97
C ILE A 27 -4.75 -4.02 6.56
N VAL A 28 -5.64 -4.93 6.19
CA VAL A 28 -5.64 -5.56 4.86
C VAL A 28 -6.59 -4.78 3.96
N MET A 29 -6.06 -4.30 2.84
CA MET A 29 -6.83 -3.64 1.79
C MET A 29 -6.91 -4.54 0.57
N ARG A 30 -8.11 -4.73 0.03
CA ARG A 30 -8.34 -5.52 -1.18
C ARG A 30 -9.05 -4.67 -2.23
N ALA A 31 -8.61 -4.81 -3.46
CA ALA A 31 -9.34 -4.23 -4.59
C ALA A 31 -10.72 -4.90 -4.74
N LYS A 32 -11.70 -4.10 -5.14
CA LYS A 32 -13.03 -4.60 -5.52
C LYS A 32 -13.05 -4.83 -7.02
N GLU A 33 -13.44 -6.03 -7.42
CA GLU A 33 -13.55 -6.41 -8.82
C GLU A 33 -14.45 -5.43 -9.60
N GLY A 34 -14.00 -5.04 -10.77
CA GLY A 34 -14.73 -4.10 -11.64
C GLY A 34 -14.70 -2.63 -11.19
N ILE A 35 -14.16 -2.31 -9.99
CA ILE A 35 -14.16 -0.97 -9.41
C ILE A 35 -12.75 -0.44 -9.19
N SER A 36 -11.85 -1.27 -8.68
CA SER A 36 -10.50 -0.83 -8.33
C SER A 36 -9.43 -1.81 -8.80
N ASP A 37 -8.27 -1.23 -9.15
CA ASP A 37 -7.08 -1.97 -9.54
C ASP A 37 -6.21 -2.24 -8.30
N PRO A 38 -5.72 -3.49 -8.09
CA PRO A 38 -4.92 -3.83 -6.91
C PRO A 38 -3.66 -3.00 -6.74
N GLN A 39 -2.93 -2.74 -7.82
CA GLN A 39 -1.71 -1.92 -7.76
C GLN A 39 -2.04 -0.46 -7.49
N PHE A 40 -3.13 0.07 -8.06
CA PHE A 40 -3.59 1.41 -7.76
C PHE A 40 -3.92 1.57 -6.27
N ILE A 41 -4.60 0.57 -5.65
CA ILE A 41 -4.88 0.58 -4.21
C ILE A 41 -3.59 0.61 -3.39
N TYR A 42 -2.56 -0.13 -3.79
CA TYR A 42 -1.25 -0.07 -3.14
C TYR A 42 -0.64 1.33 -3.21
N TYR A 43 -0.59 1.94 -4.38
CA TYR A 43 -0.05 3.31 -4.53
C TYR A 43 -0.89 4.35 -3.80
N LEU A 44 -2.21 4.20 -3.79
CA LEU A 44 -3.10 5.04 -3.00
C LEU A 44 -2.77 4.93 -1.50
N ALA A 45 -2.62 3.72 -0.99
CA ALA A 45 -2.30 3.45 0.42
C ALA A 45 -0.92 4.01 0.84
N THR A 46 0.02 4.08 -0.10
CA THR A 46 1.35 4.69 0.13
C THR A 46 1.37 6.19 -0.08
N SER A 47 0.33 6.77 -0.68
CA SER A 47 0.26 8.20 -0.97
C SER A 47 0.27 9.06 0.30
N PRO A 48 0.89 10.25 0.28
CA PRO A 48 0.90 11.15 1.43
C PRO A 48 -0.50 11.54 1.90
N SER A 49 -1.44 11.72 0.98
CA SER A 49 -2.82 12.10 1.31
C SER A 49 -3.53 11.03 2.14
N PHE A 50 -3.47 9.77 1.73
CA PHE A 50 -4.05 8.65 2.47
C PHE A 50 -3.31 8.40 3.79
N ARG A 51 -1.98 8.35 3.76
CA ARG A 51 -1.15 8.11 4.95
C ARG A 51 -1.37 9.16 6.02
N ASN A 52 -1.44 10.44 5.65
CA ASN A 52 -1.68 11.51 6.61
C ASN A 52 -3.03 11.38 7.34
N ILE A 53 -4.08 10.96 6.65
CA ILE A 53 -5.37 10.68 7.27
C ILE A 53 -5.27 9.51 8.24
N ALA A 54 -4.65 8.42 7.81
CA ALA A 54 -4.46 7.23 8.64
C ALA A 54 -3.59 7.53 9.89
N ILE A 55 -2.48 8.25 9.73
CA ILE A 55 -1.61 8.63 10.83
C ILE A 55 -2.36 9.54 11.83
N LYS A 56 -3.11 10.52 11.35
CA LYS A 56 -3.91 11.40 12.21
C LYS A 56 -5.00 10.65 12.99
N SER A 57 -5.45 9.51 12.49
CA SER A 57 -6.43 8.65 13.18
C SER A 57 -5.83 7.77 14.27
N MET A 58 -4.50 7.73 14.38
CA MET A 58 -3.82 6.84 15.33
C MET A 58 -4.14 7.22 16.77
N VAL A 59 -4.54 6.23 17.56
CA VAL A 59 -4.79 6.36 18.99
C VAL A 59 -3.99 5.32 19.78
N GLY A 60 -3.72 5.62 21.03
CA GLY A 60 -2.96 4.76 21.93
C GLY A 60 -1.80 5.49 22.60
N SER A 61 -1.12 4.81 23.52
CA SER A 61 0.06 5.33 24.20
C SER A 61 1.27 5.35 23.24
N SER A 62 2.25 6.18 23.56
CA SER A 62 3.51 6.28 22.80
C SER A 62 4.11 4.88 22.54
N GLY A 63 4.49 4.62 21.29
CA GLY A 63 5.05 3.34 20.85
C GLY A 63 4.03 2.21 20.61
N ARG A 64 2.73 2.42 20.93
CA ARG A 64 1.65 1.44 20.72
C ARG A 64 0.42 2.04 20.03
N GLN A 65 0.61 3.10 19.29
CA GLN A 65 -0.46 3.75 18.54
C GLN A 65 -0.91 2.88 17.38
N ARG A 66 -2.23 2.86 17.14
CA ARG A 66 -2.87 2.08 16.07
C ARG A 66 -3.80 2.96 15.27
N VAL A 67 -3.76 2.78 13.95
CA VAL A 67 -4.70 3.40 13.03
C VAL A 67 -6.12 2.94 13.37
N GLN A 68 -7.06 3.88 13.41
CA GLN A 68 -8.47 3.55 13.60
C GLN A 68 -9.06 3.06 12.28
N GLN A 69 -9.34 1.76 12.20
CA GLN A 69 -9.89 1.15 10.99
C GLN A 69 -11.25 1.75 10.59
N SER A 70 -12.06 2.15 11.56
CA SER A 70 -13.34 2.84 11.31
C SER A 70 -13.15 4.12 10.50
N VAL A 71 -12.12 4.91 10.79
CA VAL A 71 -11.82 6.15 10.04
C VAL A 71 -11.49 5.84 8.58
N LEU A 72 -10.78 4.73 8.32
CA LEU A 72 -10.48 4.31 6.95
C LEU A 72 -11.71 3.74 6.23
N ASN A 73 -12.56 3.01 6.93
CA ASN A 73 -13.79 2.45 6.36
C ASN A 73 -14.78 3.54 5.93
N ASP A 74 -14.83 4.63 6.70
CA ASP A 74 -15.75 5.76 6.44
C ASP A 74 -15.13 6.81 5.51
N LEU A 75 -13.87 6.62 5.11
CA LEU A 75 -13.16 7.57 4.26
C LEU A 75 -13.71 7.56 2.84
N ILE A 76 -14.26 8.68 2.41
CA ILE A 76 -14.71 8.89 1.05
C ILE A 76 -13.61 9.61 0.26
N MET A 77 -13.12 8.96 -0.78
CA MET A 77 -12.11 9.53 -1.69
C MET A 77 -12.62 9.51 -3.12
N LYS A 78 -12.33 10.59 -3.85
CA LYS A 78 -12.53 10.60 -5.30
C LYS A 78 -11.38 9.85 -5.95
N VAL A 79 -11.71 8.81 -6.68
CA VAL A 79 -10.74 8.00 -7.43
C VAL A 79 -11.10 8.02 -8.93
N PRO A 80 -10.11 7.90 -9.83
CA PRO A 80 -10.37 7.85 -11.26
C PRO A 80 -11.11 6.56 -11.67
N SER A 81 -11.50 6.49 -12.93
CA SER A 81 -12.08 5.27 -13.52
C SER A 81 -11.13 4.08 -13.40
N LEU A 82 -11.64 2.86 -13.43
CA LEU A 82 -10.81 1.64 -13.38
C LEU A 82 -9.76 1.63 -14.49
N GLU A 83 -10.11 2.09 -15.69
CA GLU A 83 -9.18 2.19 -16.81
C GLU A 83 -8.02 3.17 -16.50
N ASP A 84 -8.33 4.34 -15.96
CA ASP A 84 -7.31 5.31 -15.58
C ASP A 84 -6.48 4.84 -14.38
N GLN A 85 -7.09 4.15 -13.42
CA GLN A 85 -6.37 3.51 -12.32
C GLN A 85 -5.29 2.57 -12.85
N LYS A 86 -5.62 1.71 -13.83
CA LYS A 86 -4.66 0.78 -14.45
C LYS A 86 -3.54 1.51 -15.20
N LYS A 87 -3.86 2.60 -15.89
CA LYS A 87 -2.85 3.44 -16.56
C LYS A 87 -1.89 4.08 -15.55
N ILE A 88 -2.42 4.64 -14.48
CA ILE A 88 -1.64 5.26 -13.41
C ILE A 88 -0.74 4.22 -12.74
N SER A 89 -1.28 3.10 -12.32
CA SER A 89 -0.51 2.05 -11.65
C SER A 89 0.57 1.45 -12.54
N SER A 90 0.34 1.32 -13.84
CA SER A 90 1.35 0.84 -14.78
C SER A 90 2.58 1.75 -14.86
N VAL A 91 2.39 3.07 -14.83
CA VAL A 91 3.50 4.03 -14.82
C VAL A 91 4.31 3.89 -13.53
N PHE A 92 3.66 3.87 -12.37
CA PHE A 92 4.36 3.70 -11.09
C PHE A 92 5.07 2.35 -10.98
N CYS A 93 4.45 1.28 -11.48
CA CYS A 93 5.06 -0.05 -11.52
C CYS A 93 6.35 -0.07 -12.32
N VAL A 94 6.38 0.57 -13.49
CA VAL A 94 7.61 0.70 -14.31
C VAL A 94 8.69 1.48 -13.56
N LEU A 95 8.33 2.54 -12.86
CA LEU A 95 9.29 3.31 -12.04
C LEU A 95 9.85 2.48 -10.89
N ASP A 96 9.01 1.74 -10.18
CA ASP A 96 9.44 0.86 -9.09
C ASP A 96 10.36 -0.27 -9.59
N GLN A 97 10.05 -0.86 -10.75
CA GLN A 97 10.90 -1.85 -11.39
C GLN A 97 12.27 -1.25 -11.76
N LYS A 98 12.31 0.00 -12.24
CA LYS A 98 13.57 0.68 -12.53
C LYS A 98 14.39 0.94 -11.27
N ILE A 99 13.75 1.36 -10.19
CA ILE A 99 14.40 1.55 -8.88
C ILE A 99 14.97 0.22 -8.37
N ALA A 100 14.21 -0.86 -8.44
CA ALA A 100 14.66 -2.18 -8.02
C ALA A 100 15.88 -2.64 -8.84
N LEU A 101 15.83 -2.50 -10.16
CA LEU A 101 16.96 -2.83 -11.05
C LEU A 101 18.19 -1.98 -10.73
N ASN A 102 18.04 -0.69 -10.50
CA ASN A 102 19.17 0.18 -10.14
C ASN A 102 19.80 -0.23 -8.81
N ASN A 103 18.98 -0.62 -7.81
CA ASN A 103 19.50 -1.12 -6.54
C ASN A 103 20.28 -2.41 -6.71
N GLU A 104 19.78 -3.35 -7.52
CA GLU A 104 20.47 -4.60 -7.83
C GLU A 104 21.83 -4.33 -8.52
N ILE A 105 21.86 -3.40 -9.47
CA ILE A 105 23.11 -2.99 -10.15
C ILE A 105 24.08 -2.39 -9.12
N ASN A 106 23.62 -1.51 -8.25
CA ASN A 106 24.46 -0.89 -7.23
C ASN A 106 25.02 -1.91 -6.24
N ASP A 107 24.21 -2.88 -5.81
CA ASP A 107 24.64 -3.95 -4.90
C ASP A 107 25.72 -4.81 -5.58
N ASN A 108 25.56 -5.13 -6.87
CA ASN A 108 26.55 -5.89 -7.63
C ASN A 108 27.87 -5.10 -7.84
N LEU A 109 27.80 -3.77 -7.99
CA LEU A 109 28.98 -2.92 -8.11
C LEU A 109 29.71 -2.71 -6.78
N ALA A 110 29.00 -2.79 -5.64
CA ALA A 110 29.56 -2.66 -4.31
C ALA A 110 30.21 -3.96 -3.79
N ALA A 111 29.91 -5.07 -4.41
CA ALA A 111 30.50 -6.38 -4.09
C ALA A 111 31.91 -6.53 -4.73
#